data_68b4ef3f8b0c5a2eedd0d4df10582341
#
_entry.id   68b4ef3f8b0c5a2eedd0d4df10582341
#
_cell.length_a   1.000
_cell.length_b   1.000
_cell.length_c   1.000
_cell.angle_alpha   90.00
_cell.angle_beta   90.00
_cell.angle_gamma   90.00
#
_symmetry.space_group_name_H-M   'P 1'
#
loop_
_entity.id
_entity.type
_entity.pdbx_description
1 polymer ?
#
loop_
_entity_poly.entity_id
_entity_poly.type
_entity_poly.pdbx_seq_one_letter_code
_entity_poly.pdbx_strand_id
1 'polypeptide(L)'
;MCYTLKNARKPVYKFLFIASYLCFCLTGKSVCDESLACRSLLYDVEKHCWSDELLDLCGIAHDLLPEVLPTGSIAGTILPDLAETLGLPRTVQIVIGSHDQIVNALGAGVCRPGDAVDTSGTCECITPLFSKIPEGLDFQKNNFACVPYLQTGGYVTYAYNISAGSVVRWYRDALGGIFRREAERSAIDIYDVFNRDCPAEPSSLLVLPFLQGMGGTPQVNPSTTGLIAGLTTQTRLSDIYRAILEGITFEMHYNQDALAENGVTFERLYACGGGARSNVWLQIKADILGCEIVRVETEETGAMGSAILGFAAVTGESPLKIASHFVRYGKHFVPNSANQAIYERQYAQYCLLRDFYTKSERYANK
;
A
#
# COMPACT_ATOMS: atom_id res chain seq x y z
N MET A 1 5.98 -16.11 -17.71
CA MET A 1 7.18 -16.93 -18.03
C MET A 1 6.86 -18.12 -18.93
N CYS A 2 6.03 -19.09 -18.53
CA CYS A 2 5.72 -20.29 -19.35
C CYS A 2 5.26 -20.00 -20.80
N TYR A 3 4.40 -19.00 -20.98
CA TYR A 3 3.96 -18.60 -22.33
C TYR A 3 5.15 -18.10 -23.17
N THR A 4 6.02 -17.29 -22.59
CA THR A 4 7.22 -16.76 -23.28
C THR A 4 8.17 -17.87 -23.68
N LEU A 5 8.42 -18.84 -22.78
CA LEU A 5 9.29 -19.99 -23.08
C LEU A 5 8.76 -20.81 -24.26
N LYS A 6 7.45 -21.07 -24.30
CA LYS A 6 6.80 -21.86 -25.38
C LYS A 6 6.75 -21.12 -26.72
N ASN A 7 6.75 -19.78 -26.73
CA ASN A 7 6.48 -18.97 -27.92
C ASN A 7 7.68 -18.07 -28.32
N ALA A 8 8.79 -18.12 -27.60
CA ALA A 8 9.98 -17.32 -27.94
C ALA A 8 10.60 -17.78 -29.24
N ARG A 9 10.86 -16.84 -30.17
CA ARG A 9 11.56 -17.11 -31.45
C ARG A 9 13.04 -17.30 -31.29
N LYS A 10 13.61 -16.93 -30.15
CA LYS A 10 15.03 -17.06 -29.78
C LYS A 10 15.15 -17.66 -28.39
N PRO A 11 16.25 -18.31 -28.05
CA PRO A 11 16.50 -18.78 -26.69
C PRO A 11 16.34 -17.63 -25.68
N VAL A 12 15.60 -17.88 -24.59
CA VAL A 12 15.48 -16.97 -23.46
C VAL A 12 16.72 -17.16 -22.59
N TYR A 13 17.43 -16.07 -22.33
CA TYR A 13 18.64 -16.08 -21.50
C TYR A 13 18.31 -15.93 -20.01
N LYS A 14 17.46 -14.94 -19.68
CA LYS A 14 17.05 -14.65 -18.30
C LYS A 14 15.65 -14.06 -18.28
N PHE A 15 14.90 -14.33 -17.20
CA PHE A 15 13.73 -13.56 -16.80
C PHE A 15 14.13 -12.57 -15.73
N LEU A 16 13.94 -11.28 -15.99
CA LEU A 16 14.29 -10.21 -15.06
C LEU A 16 13.06 -9.34 -14.79
N PHE A 17 12.87 -8.95 -13.56
CA PHE A 17 12.00 -7.83 -13.22
C PHE A 17 12.63 -6.53 -13.71
N ILE A 18 11.87 -5.46 -13.87
CA ILE A 18 12.39 -4.18 -14.36
C ILE A 18 13.57 -3.68 -13.50
N ALA A 19 13.44 -3.73 -12.16
CA ALA A 19 14.54 -3.34 -11.27
C ALA A 19 15.76 -4.25 -11.42
N SER A 20 15.56 -5.57 -11.59
CA SER A 20 16.65 -6.53 -11.86
C SER A 20 17.32 -6.26 -13.21
N TYR A 21 16.55 -5.90 -14.23
CA TYR A 21 17.08 -5.52 -15.53
C TYR A 21 17.93 -4.23 -15.45
N LEU A 22 17.45 -3.23 -14.71
CA LEU A 22 18.22 -2.01 -14.45
C LEU A 22 19.53 -2.34 -13.72
N CYS A 23 19.49 -3.19 -12.70
CA CYS A 23 20.67 -3.64 -11.99
C CYS A 23 21.65 -4.37 -12.94
N PHE A 24 21.14 -5.24 -13.82
CA PHE A 24 21.94 -5.91 -14.84
C PHE A 24 22.61 -4.91 -15.79
N CYS A 25 21.89 -3.91 -16.27
CA CYS A 25 22.44 -2.86 -17.12
C CYS A 25 23.55 -2.05 -16.41
N LEU A 26 23.40 -1.83 -15.11
CA LEU A 26 24.35 -1.04 -14.32
C LEU A 26 25.59 -1.83 -13.90
N THR A 27 25.46 -3.13 -13.64
CA THR A 27 26.50 -3.95 -13.01
C THR A 27 26.92 -5.19 -13.79
N GLY A 28 26.14 -5.60 -14.79
CA GLY A 28 26.28 -6.89 -15.49
C GLY A 28 25.75 -8.08 -14.69
N LYS A 29 25.17 -7.89 -13.48
CA LYS A 29 24.68 -8.96 -12.63
C LYS A 29 23.16 -9.09 -12.67
N SER A 30 22.68 -10.33 -12.82
CA SER A 30 21.25 -10.68 -12.80
C SER A 30 20.82 -11.01 -11.39
N VAL A 31 20.40 -10.02 -10.63
CA VAL A 31 20.02 -10.16 -9.22
C VAL A 31 18.65 -9.49 -8.95
N CYS A 32 17.94 -9.97 -7.94
CA CYS A 32 16.73 -9.33 -7.40
C CYS A 32 16.70 -9.47 -5.88
N ASP A 33 15.77 -8.79 -5.23
CA ASP A 33 15.45 -9.01 -3.83
C ASP A 33 14.30 -10.02 -3.67
N GLU A 34 14.06 -10.47 -2.43
CA GLU A 34 13.01 -11.43 -2.10
C GLU A 34 11.62 -10.90 -2.42
N SER A 35 11.34 -9.62 -2.21
CA SER A 35 10.03 -9.03 -2.45
C SER A 35 9.62 -9.10 -3.91
N LEU A 36 10.57 -8.87 -4.83
CA LEU A 36 10.34 -9.03 -6.26
C LEU A 36 10.27 -10.52 -6.64
N ALA A 37 11.10 -11.37 -6.05
CA ALA A 37 11.03 -12.82 -6.28
C ALA A 37 9.64 -13.37 -5.94
N CYS A 38 9.03 -12.97 -4.82
CA CYS A 38 7.67 -13.33 -4.43
C CYS A 38 6.61 -12.98 -5.48
N ARG A 39 6.79 -11.88 -6.25
CA ARG A 39 5.83 -11.46 -7.30
C ARG A 39 5.78 -12.43 -8.49
N SER A 40 6.74 -13.34 -8.60
CA SER A 40 6.72 -14.39 -9.63
C SER A 40 5.77 -15.55 -9.28
N LEU A 41 5.38 -15.70 -8.01
CA LEU A 41 4.71 -16.87 -7.42
C LEU A 41 5.55 -18.17 -7.48
N LEU A 42 6.87 -18.05 -7.64
CA LEU A 42 7.81 -19.18 -7.73
C LEU A 42 8.81 -19.20 -6.56
N TYR A 43 8.64 -18.30 -5.59
CA TYR A 43 9.55 -18.12 -4.46
C TYR A 43 8.93 -18.71 -3.20
N ASP A 44 9.70 -19.55 -2.48
CA ASP A 44 9.34 -20.10 -1.19
C ASP A 44 9.75 -19.12 -0.09
N VAL A 45 8.75 -18.47 0.53
CA VAL A 45 8.97 -17.42 1.52
C VAL A 45 9.46 -17.95 2.87
N GLU A 46 9.25 -19.24 3.16
CA GLU A 46 9.76 -19.89 4.38
C GLU A 46 11.21 -20.30 4.24
N LYS A 47 11.57 -20.86 3.06
CA LYS A 47 12.93 -21.33 2.79
C LYS A 47 13.84 -20.25 2.23
N HIS A 48 13.29 -19.07 1.91
CA HIS A 48 14.02 -17.94 1.32
C HIS A 48 14.77 -18.33 0.03
N CYS A 49 14.13 -19.10 -0.86
CA CYS A 49 14.70 -19.53 -2.12
C CYS A 49 13.67 -19.72 -3.22
N TRP A 50 14.09 -19.84 -4.45
CA TRP A 50 13.23 -20.31 -5.53
C TRP A 50 12.72 -21.72 -5.21
N SER A 51 11.43 -21.98 -5.44
CA SER A 51 10.82 -23.29 -5.17
C SER A 51 11.07 -24.25 -6.34
N ASP A 52 11.90 -25.26 -6.12
CA ASP A 52 12.18 -26.28 -7.14
C ASP A 52 10.90 -26.99 -7.60
N GLU A 53 9.99 -27.28 -6.68
CA GLU A 53 8.69 -27.89 -6.99
C GLU A 53 7.86 -27.05 -7.97
N LEU A 54 7.75 -25.74 -7.71
CA LEU A 54 7.00 -24.83 -8.58
C LEU A 54 7.71 -24.58 -9.91
N LEU A 55 9.04 -24.56 -9.91
CA LEU A 55 9.84 -24.45 -11.14
C LEU A 55 9.65 -25.67 -12.02
N ASP A 56 9.72 -26.86 -11.47
CA ASP A 56 9.50 -28.13 -12.18
C ASP A 56 8.08 -28.19 -12.74
N LEU A 57 7.06 -27.84 -11.93
CA LEU A 57 5.66 -27.78 -12.37
C LEU A 57 5.45 -26.82 -13.56
N CYS A 58 6.17 -25.69 -13.56
CA CYS A 58 6.10 -24.69 -14.62
C CYS A 58 7.02 -24.97 -15.81
N GLY A 59 7.94 -25.93 -15.70
CA GLY A 59 8.97 -26.22 -16.70
C GLY A 59 9.94 -25.05 -16.88
N ILE A 60 10.32 -24.38 -15.80
CA ILE A 60 11.24 -23.23 -15.78
C ILE A 60 12.56 -23.67 -15.18
N ALA A 61 13.64 -23.61 -15.95
CA ALA A 61 14.96 -23.91 -15.44
C ALA A 61 15.44 -22.82 -14.47
N HIS A 62 16.05 -23.23 -13.36
CA HIS A 62 16.51 -22.34 -12.29
C HIS A 62 17.51 -21.27 -12.78
N ASP A 63 18.33 -21.61 -13.75
CA ASP A 63 19.33 -20.72 -14.35
C ASP A 63 18.70 -19.56 -15.17
N LEU A 64 17.42 -19.65 -15.51
CA LEU A 64 16.67 -18.55 -16.14
C LEU A 64 16.28 -17.44 -15.18
N LEU A 65 16.36 -17.67 -13.87
CA LEU A 65 15.93 -16.71 -12.85
C LEU A 65 17.13 -15.92 -12.30
N PRO A 66 16.92 -14.68 -11.83
CA PRO A 66 17.97 -13.93 -11.17
C PRO A 66 18.36 -14.57 -9.84
N GLU A 67 19.60 -14.36 -9.42
CA GLU A 67 20.00 -14.65 -8.03
C GLU A 67 19.24 -13.76 -7.07
N VAL A 68 18.73 -14.32 -5.97
CA VAL A 68 18.04 -13.55 -4.94
C VAL A 68 19.05 -13.12 -3.89
N LEU A 69 19.16 -11.81 -3.70
CA LEU A 69 20.01 -11.21 -2.66
C LEU A 69 19.13 -10.53 -1.59
N PRO A 70 19.61 -10.49 -0.35
CA PRO A 70 18.93 -9.74 0.70
C PRO A 70 18.76 -8.25 0.34
N THR A 71 17.61 -7.68 0.64
CA THR A 71 17.36 -6.24 0.48
C THR A 71 18.43 -5.41 1.20
N GLY A 72 18.95 -4.38 0.55
CA GLY A 72 20.04 -3.55 1.06
C GLY A 72 21.45 -4.09 0.77
N SER A 73 21.58 -5.26 0.13
CA SER A 73 22.89 -5.80 -0.27
C SER A 73 23.49 -4.99 -1.43
N ILE A 74 24.82 -4.95 -1.50
CA ILE A 74 25.54 -4.37 -2.63
C ILE A 74 25.54 -5.41 -3.77
N ALA A 75 24.82 -5.11 -4.86
CA ALA A 75 24.78 -5.95 -6.06
C ALA A 75 26.12 -5.94 -6.81
N GLY A 76 26.77 -4.81 -6.83
CA GLY A 76 28.05 -4.64 -7.51
C GLY A 76 28.42 -3.17 -7.67
N THR A 77 29.49 -2.96 -8.43
CA THR A 77 29.95 -1.62 -8.83
C THR A 77 29.46 -1.32 -10.24
N ILE A 78 29.17 -0.07 -10.54
CA ILE A 78 28.77 0.37 -11.87
C ILE A 78 29.82 -0.02 -12.93
N LEU A 79 29.35 -0.43 -14.12
CA LEU A 79 30.21 -0.76 -15.23
C LEU A 79 31.08 0.46 -15.64
N PRO A 80 32.38 0.31 -15.87
CA PRO A 80 33.29 1.43 -16.14
C PRO A 80 32.86 2.34 -17.31
N ASP A 81 32.42 1.75 -18.42
CA ASP A 81 32.00 2.50 -19.61
C ASP A 81 30.72 3.29 -19.36
N LEU A 82 29.84 2.73 -18.53
CA LEU A 82 28.60 3.41 -18.16
C LEU A 82 28.87 4.54 -17.15
N ALA A 83 29.79 4.33 -16.20
CA ALA A 83 30.22 5.38 -15.27
C ALA A 83 30.78 6.58 -16.04
N GLU A 84 31.62 6.34 -17.04
CA GLU A 84 32.19 7.38 -17.90
C GLU A 84 31.11 8.12 -18.70
N THR A 85 30.17 7.38 -19.31
CA THR A 85 29.06 7.94 -20.07
C THR A 85 28.16 8.84 -19.22
N LEU A 86 27.92 8.45 -17.95
CA LEU A 86 27.06 9.17 -17.00
C LEU A 86 27.79 10.24 -16.18
N GLY A 87 29.13 10.37 -16.34
CA GLY A 87 29.94 11.29 -15.53
C GLY A 87 30.00 10.91 -14.05
N LEU A 88 29.87 9.62 -13.73
CA LEU A 88 29.88 9.11 -12.35
C LEU A 88 31.25 8.52 -11.99
N PRO A 89 31.63 8.53 -10.70
CA PRO A 89 32.79 7.80 -10.22
C PRO A 89 32.66 6.30 -10.51
N ARG A 90 33.76 5.67 -10.94
CA ARG A 90 33.81 4.20 -11.19
C ARG A 90 33.62 3.37 -9.92
N THR A 91 33.63 4.00 -8.73
CA THR A 91 33.43 3.39 -7.42
C THR A 91 31.99 3.38 -6.96
N VAL A 92 31.02 3.89 -7.76
CA VAL A 92 29.63 3.90 -7.41
C VAL A 92 29.13 2.47 -7.23
N GLN A 93 28.56 2.20 -6.06
CA GLN A 93 27.96 0.91 -5.72
C GLN A 93 26.46 0.92 -6.01
N ILE A 94 25.97 -0.19 -6.54
CA ILE A 94 24.56 -0.42 -6.79
C ILE A 94 24.03 -1.29 -5.67
N VAL A 95 23.03 -0.77 -4.94
CA VAL A 95 22.41 -1.44 -3.79
C VAL A 95 21.06 -2.01 -4.22
N ILE A 96 20.78 -3.23 -3.81
CA ILE A 96 19.48 -3.87 -4.03
C ILE A 96 18.43 -3.18 -3.16
N GLY A 97 17.42 -2.61 -3.81
CA GLY A 97 16.22 -2.08 -3.17
C GLY A 97 15.21 -3.17 -2.86
N SER A 98 13.94 -2.79 -2.83
CA SER A 98 12.83 -3.71 -2.61
C SER A 98 11.59 -3.22 -3.37
N HIS A 99 10.47 -3.96 -3.26
CA HIS A 99 9.18 -3.49 -3.73
C HIS A 99 8.84 -2.13 -3.07
N ASP A 100 8.17 -1.24 -3.80
CA ASP A 100 7.89 0.14 -3.37
C ASP A 100 7.18 0.22 -2.01
N GLN A 101 6.23 -0.68 -1.72
CA GLN A 101 5.54 -0.70 -0.43
C GLN A 101 6.46 -1.06 0.73
N ILE A 102 7.49 -1.88 0.51
CA ILE A 102 8.47 -2.24 1.55
C ILE A 102 9.40 -1.08 1.85
N VAL A 103 9.98 -0.46 0.81
CA VAL A 103 10.83 0.72 1.02
C VAL A 103 10.04 1.89 1.57
N ASN A 104 8.75 2.01 1.20
CA ASN A 104 7.83 2.99 1.76
C ASN A 104 7.59 2.76 3.26
N ALA A 105 7.36 1.50 3.66
CA ALA A 105 7.21 1.14 5.07
C ALA A 105 8.47 1.47 5.89
N LEU A 106 9.66 1.14 5.35
CA LEU A 106 10.93 1.51 5.98
C LEU A 106 11.10 3.02 6.11
N GLY A 107 10.82 3.77 5.03
CA GLY A 107 10.92 5.22 5.01
C GLY A 107 9.85 5.94 5.83
N ALA A 108 8.77 5.25 6.18
CA ALA A 108 7.75 5.70 7.13
C ALA A 108 8.09 5.34 8.58
N GLY A 109 9.10 4.50 8.81
CA GLY A 109 9.53 4.10 10.16
C GLY A 109 8.83 2.87 10.72
N VAL A 110 8.26 2.00 9.88
CA VAL A 110 7.75 0.69 10.30
C VAL A 110 8.92 -0.21 10.65
N CYS A 111 9.14 -0.41 11.95
CA CYS A 111 10.35 -1.06 12.46
C CYS A 111 10.08 -2.29 13.34
N ARG A 112 8.85 -2.53 13.76
CA ARG A 112 8.49 -3.64 14.65
C ARG A 112 7.11 -4.22 14.27
N PRO A 113 6.88 -5.52 14.52
CA PRO A 113 5.56 -6.12 14.41
C PRO A 113 4.51 -5.35 15.21
N GLY A 114 3.33 -5.16 14.61
CA GLY A 114 2.27 -4.31 15.14
C GLY A 114 2.28 -2.85 14.65
N ASP A 115 3.36 -2.42 13.99
CA ASP A 115 3.37 -1.18 13.22
C ASP A 115 2.89 -1.45 11.78
N ALA A 116 2.27 -0.46 11.14
CA ALA A 116 1.92 -0.50 9.73
C ALA A 116 2.09 0.88 9.10
N VAL A 117 2.29 0.93 7.77
CA VAL A 117 2.19 2.19 7.02
C VAL A 117 0.87 2.24 6.28
N ASP A 118 0.22 3.40 6.30
CA ASP A 118 -0.93 3.74 5.47
C ASP A 118 -0.49 4.75 4.39
N THR A 119 -0.49 4.30 3.16
CA THR A 119 -0.17 5.13 2.00
C THR A 119 -1.45 5.52 1.28
N SER A 120 -1.90 6.75 1.50
CA SER A 120 -3.13 7.28 0.91
C SER A 120 -2.81 8.17 -0.29
N GLY A 121 -2.90 7.61 -1.48
CA GLY A 121 -2.78 8.29 -2.78
C GLY A 121 -4.06 8.15 -3.61
N THR A 122 -3.96 7.92 -4.92
CA THR A 122 -5.10 7.56 -5.78
C THR A 122 -5.79 6.30 -5.27
N CYS A 123 -4.99 5.29 -4.91
CA CYS A 123 -5.37 4.12 -4.14
C CYS A 123 -4.94 4.33 -2.68
N GLU A 124 -5.40 3.47 -1.80
CA GLU A 124 -4.94 3.38 -0.41
C GLU A 124 -4.39 1.99 -0.14
N CYS A 125 -3.28 1.92 0.58
CA CYS A 125 -2.64 0.66 0.95
C CYS A 125 -2.15 0.72 2.39
N ILE A 126 -2.64 -0.20 3.23
CA ILE A 126 -2.08 -0.45 4.55
C ILE A 126 -1.11 -1.64 4.44
N THR A 127 0.13 -1.44 4.88
CA THR A 127 1.19 -2.46 4.86
C THR A 127 1.61 -2.76 6.30
N PRO A 128 0.98 -3.74 6.97
CA PRO A 128 1.34 -4.14 8.32
C PRO A 128 2.58 -5.03 8.34
N LEU A 129 3.41 -4.85 9.37
CA LEU A 129 4.54 -5.73 9.69
C LEU A 129 4.11 -6.74 10.76
N PHE A 130 4.33 -8.03 10.49
CA PHE A 130 4.00 -9.14 11.38
C PHE A 130 5.13 -10.17 11.44
N SER A 131 5.14 -11.03 12.47
CA SER A 131 6.29 -11.91 12.77
C SER A 131 6.12 -13.36 12.32
N LYS A 132 4.93 -13.80 11.92
CA LYS A 132 4.66 -15.20 11.56
C LYS A 132 3.84 -15.26 10.28
N ILE A 133 4.17 -16.21 9.42
CA ILE A 133 3.36 -16.51 8.23
C ILE A 133 1.99 -17.03 8.71
N PRO A 134 0.87 -16.44 8.22
CA PRO A 134 -0.46 -16.94 8.55
C PRO A 134 -0.67 -18.39 8.10
N GLU A 135 -1.29 -19.18 8.96
CA GLU A 135 -1.57 -20.58 8.68
C GLU A 135 -2.82 -20.75 7.78
N GLY A 136 -2.83 -21.79 6.98
CA GLY A 136 -3.96 -22.14 6.13
C GLY A 136 -4.03 -21.34 4.81
N LEU A 137 -5.18 -21.45 4.12
CA LEU A 137 -5.37 -20.88 2.79
C LEU A 137 -6.23 -19.60 2.77
N ASP A 138 -6.78 -19.18 3.90
CA ASP A 138 -7.75 -18.07 3.92
C ASP A 138 -7.07 -16.72 3.67
N PHE A 139 -5.80 -16.59 4.07
CA PHE A 139 -4.99 -15.42 3.76
C PHE A 139 -4.86 -15.19 2.24
N GLN A 140 -4.55 -16.25 1.49
CA GLN A 140 -4.45 -16.19 0.03
C GLN A 140 -5.82 -16.03 -0.63
N LYS A 141 -6.88 -16.66 -0.11
CA LYS A 141 -8.26 -16.49 -0.61
C LYS A 141 -8.74 -15.04 -0.50
N ASN A 142 -8.24 -14.31 0.49
CA ASN A 142 -8.46 -12.88 0.68
C ASN A 142 -7.49 -12.01 -0.14
N ASN A 143 -6.77 -12.59 -1.10
CA ASN A 143 -5.79 -11.90 -1.96
C ASN A 143 -4.63 -11.23 -1.20
N PHE A 144 -4.36 -11.63 0.03
CA PHE A 144 -3.21 -11.13 0.78
C PHE A 144 -1.94 -11.89 0.38
N ALA A 145 -0.88 -11.13 0.13
CA ALA A 145 0.45 -11.67 -0.12
C ALA A 145 1.23 -11.72 1.20
N CYS A 146 2.04 -12.76 1.41
CA CYS A 146 3.03 -12.79 2.47
C CYS A 146 4.41 -12.55 1.86
N VAL A 147 5.08 -11.48 2.28
CA VAL A 147 6.34 -11.04 1.70
C VAL A 147 7.36 -10.77 2.81
N PRO A 148 8.59 -11.32 2.73
CA PRO A 148 9.63 -11.04 3.70
C PRO A 148 9.93 -9.55 3.81
N TYR A 149 10.05 -9.05 5.04
CA TYR A 149 10.35 -7.64 5.32
C TYR A 149 11.83 -7.46 5.67
N LEU A 150 12.60 -6.97 4.71
CA LEU A 150 14.05 -6.78 4.88
C LEU A 150 14.70 -8.08 5.37
N GLN A 151 15.70 -8.01 6.26
CA GLN A 151 16.33 -9.17 6.90
C GLN A 151 15.92 -9.28 8.39
N THR A 152 14.68 -8.94 8.71
CA THR A 152 14.21 -8.85 10.10
C THR A 152 13.63 -10.15 10.66
N GLY A 153 13.39 -11.15 9.81
CA GLY A 153 12.60 -12.33 10.15
C GLY A 153 11.09 -12.03 10.23
N GLY A 154 10.66 -10.81 9.88
CA GLY A 154 9.26 -10.42 9.78
C GLY A 154 8.74 -10.44 8.36
N TYR A 155 7.42 -10.30 8.23
CA TYR A 155 6.70 -10.32 6.96
C TYR A 155 5.79 -9.12 6.87
N VAL A 156 5.48 -8.70 5.65
CA VAL A 156 4.44 -7.71 5.37
C VAL A 156 3.40 -8.27 4.41
N THR A 157 2.23 -7.66 4.42
CA THR A 157 1.21 -7.85 3.40
C THR A 157 0.72 -6.50 2.90
N TYR A 158 -0.13 -6.52 1.89
CA TYR A 158 -0.70 -5.33 1.26
C TYR A 158 -2.21 -5.41 1.32
N ALA A 159 -2.82 -4.68 2.25
CA ALA A 159 -4.26 -4.46 2.31
C ALA A 159 -4.58 -3.18 1.55
N TYR A 160 -5.17 -3.28 0.35
CA TYR A 160 -5.31 -2.12 -0.51
C TYR A 160 -6.71 -2.00 -1.13
N ASN A 161 -7.10 -0.73 -1.35
CA ASN A 161 -8.32 -0.34 -2.03
C ASN A 161 -7.97 0.60 -3.19
N ILE A 162 -8.40 0.26 -4.41
CA ILE A 162 -8.16 1.10 -5.59
C ILE A 162 -9.03 2.35 -5.62
N SER A 163 -10.14 2.35 -4.89
CA SER A 163 -11.11 3.43 -4.81
C SER A 163 -10.94 4.25 -3.53
N ALA A 164 -9.90 5.08 -3.45
CA ALA A 164 -9.59 5.92 -2.30
C ALA A 164 -9.49 7.40 -2.68
N GLY A 165 -8.31 7.98 -2.82
CA GLY A 165 -8.15 9.37 -3.25
C GLY A 165 -8.74 9.66 -4.63
N SER A 166 -8.94 8.63 -5.46
CA SER A 166 -9.69 8.75 -6.71
C SER A 166 -11.16 9.15 -6.50
N VAL A 167 -11.80 8.66 -5.42
CA VAL A 167 -13.18 9.02 -5.05
C VAL A 167 -13.24 10.45 -4.52
N VAL A 168 -12.25 10.84 -3.73
CA VAL A 168 -12.11 12.23 -3.23
C VAL A 168 -11.88 13.19 -4.41
N ARG A 169 -11.09 12.79 -5.40
CA ARG A 169 -10.89 13.54 -6.63
C ARG A 169 -12.19 13.65 -7.45
N TRP A 170 -12.93 12.56 -7.58
CA TRP A 170 -14.24 12.59 -8.23
C TRP A 170 -15.20 13.57 -7.54
N TYR A 171 -15.26 13.57 -6.22
CA TYR A 171 -16.05 14.55 -5.46
C TYR A 171 -15.64 15.99 -5.79
N ARG A 172 -14.35 16.28 -5.80
CA ARG A 172 -13.81 17.60 -6.20
C ARG A 172 -14.26 18.00 -7.60
N ASP A 173 -14.17 17.09 -8.55
CA ASP A 173 -14.38 17.39 -9.97
C ASP A 173 -15.86 17.42 -10.34
N ALA A 174 -16.68 16.54 -9.76
CA ALA A 174 -18.10 16.41 -10.08
C ALA A 174 -19.00 17.30 -9.20
N LEU A 175 -18.68 17.43 -7.91
CA LEU A 175 -19.54 18.10 -6.92
C LEU A 175 -18.91 19.37 -6.32
N GLY A 176 -17.61 19.55 -6.46
CA GLY A 176 -16.83 20.62 -5.82
C GLY A 176 -16.96 22.02 -6.44
N GLY A 177 -17.86 22.26 -7.42
CA GLY A 177 -17.93 23.51 -8.17
C GLY A 177 -18.16 24.78 -7.33
N ILE A 178 -18.92 24.69 -6.24
CA ILE A 178 -19.16 25.81 -5.31
C ILE A 178 -17.88 26.11 -4.53
N PHE A 179 -17.21 25.10 -4.01
CA PHE A 179 -15.99 25.20 -3.22
C PHE A 179 -14.80 25.69 -4.05
N ARG A 180 -14.76 25.36 -5.35
CA ARG A 180 -13.71 25.86 -6.27
C ARG A 180 -13.69 27.39 -6.37
N ARG A 181 -14.87 27.99 -6.48
CA ARG A 181 -14.98 29.48 -6.50
C ARG A 181 -14.50 30.13 -5.21
N GLU A 182 -14.72 29.45 -4.09
CA GLU A 182 -14.24 29.93 -2.79
C GLU A 182 -12.73 29.74 -2.65
N ALA A 183 -12.18 28.58 -3.03
CA ALA A 183 -10.76 28.32 -3.05
C ALA A 183 -9.99 29.37 -3.88
N GLU A 184 -10.50 29.69 -5.09
CA GLU A 184 -9.94 30.71 -5.98
C GLU A 184 -9.97 32.10 -5.35
N ARG A 185 -11.08 32.47 -4.70
CA ARG A 185 -11.21 33.78 -4.03
C ARG A 185 -10.27 33.95 -2.84
N SER A 186 -10.06 32.85 -2.10
CA SER A 186 -9.28 32.86 -0.87
C SER A 186 -7.81 32.47 -1.09
N ALA A 187 -7.43 32.13 -2.33
CA ALA A 187 -6.10 31.65 -2.71
C ALA A 187 -5.60 30.47 -1.83
N ILE A 188 -6.50 29.53 -1.52
CA ILE A 188 -6.20 28.30 -0.73
C ILE A 188 -6.51 27.06 -1.56
N ASP A 189 -5.96 25.91 -1.15
CA ASP A 189 -6.26 24.64 -1.80
C ASP A 189 -7.74 24.25 -1.58
N ILE A 190 -8.40 23.72 -2.59
CA ILE A 190 -9.80 23.28 -2.51
C ILE A 190 -10.01 22.18 -1.45
N TYR A 191 -9.01 21.36 -1.21
CA TYR A 191 -9.09 20.33 -0.15
C TYR A 191 -9.05 20.94 1.25
N ASP A 192 -8.40 22.11 1.43
CA ASP A 192 -8.45 22.85 2.69
C ASP A 192 -9.86 23.43 2.93
N VAL A 193 -10.55 23.88 1.86
CA VAL A 193 -11.96 24.29 1.95
C VAL A 193 -12.83 23.10 2.36
N PHE A 194 -12.66 21.94 1.71
CA PHE A 194 -13.40 20.74 2.05
C PHE A 194 -13.18 20.31 3.51
N ASN A 195 -11.93 20.31 3.97
CA ASN A 195 -11.58 19.93 5.33
C ASN A 195 -12.13 20.91 6.37
N ARG A 196 -12.11 22.22 6.09
CA ARG A 196 -12.64 23.27 6.96
C ARG A 196 -14.15 23.14 7.13
N ASP A 197 -14.87 22.88 6.02
CA ASP A 197 -16.34 22.81 5.98
C ASP A 197 -16.90 21.42 6.32
N CYS A 198 -16.01 20.44 6.49
CA CYS A 198 -16.36 19.06 6.86
C CYS A 198 -16.99 19.04 8.26
N PRO A 199 -18.19 18.46 8.46
CA PRO A 199 -18.78 18.33 9.78
C PRO A 199 -17.85 17.63 10.77
N ALA A 200 -17.92 17.99 12.04
CA ALA A 200 -17.11 17.34 13.09
C ALA A 200 -17.65 15.97 13.50
N GLU A 201 -18.97 15.81 13.44
CA GLU A 201 -19.67 14.61 13.87
C GLU A 201 -19.71 13.55 12.76
N PRO A 202 -19.74 12.23 13.10
CA PRO A 202 -19.94 11.15 12.15
C PRO A 202 -21.16 11.37 11.24
N SER A 203 -21.03 11.06 9.96
CA SER A 203 -22.09 11.26 8.96
C SER A 203 -23.26 10.28 9.21
N SER A 204 -24.49 10.69 8.91
CA SER A 204 -25.64 9.77 8.84
C SER A 204 -25.71 9.00 7.50
N LEU A 205 -24.87 9.36 6.54
CA LEU A 205 -24.81 8.71 5.23
C LEU A 205 -23.85 7.51 5.26
N LEU A 206 -24.13 6.52 4.42
CA LEU A 206 -23.21 5.43 4.13
C LEU A 206 -22.76 5.50 2.66
N VAL A 207 -21.46 5.38 2.42
CA VAL A 207 -20.88 5.39 1.08
C VAL A 207 -20.13 4.09 0.83
N LEU A 208 -20.52 3.38 -0.25
CA LEU A 208 -19.69 2.32 -0.83
C LEU A 208 -18.79 2.99 -1.89
N PRO A 209 -17.46 3.03 -1.70
CA PRO A 209 -16.59 3.90 -2.50
C PRO A 209 -16.19 3.31 -3.87
N PHE A 210 -16.89 2.30 -4.38
CA PHE A 210 -16.49 1.50 -5.54
C PHE A 210 -16.69 2.19 -6.89
N LEU A 211 -16.31 3.48 -7.02
CA LEU A 211 -16.48 4.23 -8.27
C LEU A 211 -15.60 3.71 -9.43
N GLN A 212 -14.57 2.93 -9.12
CA GLN A 212 -13.69 2.27 -10.09
C GLN A 212 -13.79 0.73 -10.02
N GLY A 213 -14.89 0.23 -9.46
CA GLY A 213 -15.04 -1.17 -9.11
C GLY A 213 -14.47 -1.47 -7.72
N MET A 214 -14.79 -2.65 -7.20
CA MET A 214 -14.15 -3.22 -6.02
C MET A 214 -12.87 -3.92 -6.49
N GLY A 215 -11.73 -3.35 -6.17
CA GLY A 215 -10.43 -3.89 -6.57
C GLY A 215 -9.47 -3.86 -5.39
N GLY A 216 -8.70 -4.92 -5.24
CA GLY A 216 -7.72 -5.05 -4.18
C GLY A 216 -8.00 -6.23 -3.26
N THR A 217 -7.94 -5.98 -1.97
CA THR A 217 -8.16 -6.95 -0.92
C THR A 217 -9.40 -6.60 -0.10
N PRO A 218 -10.04 -7.54 0.60
CA PRO A 218 -9.87 -8.98 0.48
C PRO A 218 -10.57 -9.57 -0.76
N GLN A 219 -11.37 -8.79 -1.48
CA GLN A 219 -12.19 -9.25 -2.61
C GLN A 219 -12.03 -8.35 -3.82
N VAL A 220 -12.10 -8.95 -5.01
CA VAL A 220 -12.08 -8.26 -6.30
C VAL A 220 -13.39 -8.47 -7.03
N ASN A 221 -14.07 -7.39 -7.39
CA ASN A 221 -15.20 -7.37 -8.29
C ASN A 221 -15.22 -6.07 -9.11
N PRO A 222 -14.58 -6.05 -10.29
CA PRO A 222 -14.44 -4.83 -11.09
C PRO A 222 -15.76 -4.29 -11.65
N SER A 223 -16.84 -5.08 -11.60
CA SER A 223 -18.17 -4.66 -12.05
C SER A 223 -18.98 -3.91 -10.98
N THR A 224 -18.52 -3.90 -9.73
CA THR A 224 -19.18 -3.19 -8.63
C THR A 224 -19.09 -1.68 -8.85
N THR A 225 -20.16 -0.97 -8.54
CA THR A 225 -20.23 0.50 -8.64
C THR A 225 -20.40 1.15 -7.28
N GLY A 226 -20.18 2.47 -7.20
CA GLY A 226 -20.32 3.22 -5.95
C GLY A 226 -21.80 3.45 -5.58
N LEU A 227 -22.04 3.66 -4.27
CA LEU A 227 -23.38 3.94 -3.73
C LEU A 227 -23.29 5.00 -2.62
N ILE A 228 -24.25 5.91 -2.59
CA ILE A 228 -24.49 6.82 -1.44
C ILE A 228 -25.89 6.52 -0.93
N ALA A 229 -26.00 6.08 0.31
CA ALA A 229 -27.27 5.77 0.98
C ALA A 229 -27.57 6.78 2.10
N GLY A 230 -28.86 6.99 2.38
CA GLY A 230 -29.31 7.86 3.48
C GLY A 230 -29.53 9.33 3.09
N LEU A 231 -29.51 9.70 1.81
CA LEU A 231 -29.76 11.07 1.36
C LEU A 231 -31.17 11.56 1.76
N THR A 232 -31.21 12.81 2.22
CA THR A 232 -32.45 13.55 2.53
C THR A 232 -32.41 14.93 1.87
N THR A 233 -33.51 15.66 1.92
CA THR A 233 -33.57 17.07 1.45
C THR A 233 -32.71 18.03 2.26
N GLN A 234 -32.18 17.61 3.41
CA GLN A 234 -31.31 18.40 4.27
C GLN A 234 -29.81 18.09 4.06
N THR A 235 -29.49 17.08 3.25
CA THR A 235 -28.10 16.65 3.00
C THR A 235 -27.33 17.73 2.26
N ARG A 236 -26.21 18.16 2.83
CA ARG A 236 -25.28 19.14 2.24
C ARG A 236 -24.13 18.43 1.53
N LEU A 237 -23.45 19.13 0.64
CA LEU A 237 -22.25 18.59 -0.03
C LEU A 237 -21.14 18.24 0.98
N SER A 238 -20.96 19.05 2.03
CA SER A 238 -20.00 18.75 3.10
C SER A 238 -20.30 17.44 3.86
N ASP A 239 -21.59 17.08 4.00
CA ASP A 239 -21.99 15.81 4.61
C ASP A 239 -21.60 14.62 3.70
N ILE A 240 -21.75 14.80 2.37
CA ILE A 240 -21.31 13.79 1.38
C ILE A 240 -19.79 13.66 1.39
N TYR A 241 -19.03 14.76 1.49
CA TYR A 241 -17.57 14.72 1.58
C TYR A 241 -17.11 13.89 2.78
N ARG A 242 -17.69 14.16 3.97
CA ARG A 242 -17.39 13.38 5.16
C ARG A 242 -17.71 11.89 4.98
N ALA A 243 -18.91 11.59 4.50
CA ALA A 243 -19.34 10.20 4.25
C ALA A 243 -18.44 9.45 3.26
N ILE A 244 -17.86 10.16 2.27
CA ILE A 244 -16.86 9.58 1.36
C ILE A 244 -15.60 9.19 2.13
N LEU A 245 -15.05 10.06 2.98
CA LEU A 245 -13.87 9.75 3.79
C LEU A 245 -14.12 8.57 4.73
N GLU A 246 -15.29 8.54 5.35
CA GLU A 246 -15.74 7.44 6.22
C GLU A 246 -15.91 6.13 5.44
N GLY A 247 -16.58 6.16 4.28
CA GLY A 247 -16.80 4.99 3.44
C GLY A 247 -15.50 4.35 2.93
N ILE A 248 -14.52 5.16 2.53
CA ILE A 248 -13.19 4.69 2.17
C ILE A 248 -12.53 4.01 3.37
N THR A 249 -12.63 4.63 4.55
CA THR A 249 -12.05 4.11 5.79
C THR A 249 -12.75 2.84 6.27
N PHE A 250 -14.07 2.71 6.10
CA PHE A 250 -14.80 1.47 6.39
C PHE A 250 -14.33 0.30 5.50
N GLU A 251 -14.00 0.56 4.23
CA GLU A 251 -13.44 -0.50 3.37
C GLU A 251 -12.04 -0.93 3.85
N MET A 252 -11.23 0.00 4.38
CA MET A 252 -9.96 -0.34 5.03
C MET A 252 -10.16 -1.06 6.35
N HIS A 253 -11.21 -0.75 7.12
CA HIS A 253 -11.59 -1.50 8.33
C HIS A 253 -12.02 -2.94 7.98
N TYR A 254 -12.74 -3.12 6.87
CA TYR A 254 -13.09 -4.44 6.36
C TYR A 254 -11.85 -5.29 6.01
N ASN A 255 -10.81 -4.64 5.46
CA ASN A 255 -9.51 -5.27 5.27
C ASN A 255 -8.81 -5.60 6.60
N GLN A 256 -8.91 -4.71 7.60
CA GLN A 256 -8.32 -4.94 8.93
C GLN A 256 -8.96 -6.15 9.61
N ASP A 257 -10.28 -6.32 9.51
CA ASP A 257 -10.98 -7.50 10.04
C ASP A 257 -10.48 -8.79 9.36
N ALA A 258 -10.41 -8.79 8.03
CA ALA A 258 -9.92 -9.94 7.27
C ALA A 258 -8.45 -10.28 7.58
N LEU A 259 -7.62 -9.30 7.88
CA LEU A 259 -6.25 -9.51 8.37
C LEU A 259 -6.25 -10.10 9.78
N ALA A 260 -7.07 -9.56 10.70
CA ALA A 260 -7.16 -10.02 12.08
C ALA A 260 -7.65 -11.47 12.20
N GLU A 261 -8.60 -11.88 11.37
CA GLU A 261 -9.04 -13.28 11.25
C GLU A 261 -7.91 -14.25 10.89
N ASN A 262 -6.85 -13.73 10.26
CA ASN A 262 -5.65 -14.49 9.90
C ASN A 262 -4.47 -14.22 10.85
N GLY A 263 -4.72 -13.61 12.02
CA GLY A 263 -3.70 -13.35 13.04
C GLY A 263 -2.75 -12.18 12.72
N VAL A 264 -3.06 -11.36 11.72
CA VAL A 264 -2.30 -10.15 11.39
C VAL A 264 -3.02 -8.92 11.93
N THR A 265 -2.44 -8.29 12.94
CA THR A 265 -2.99 -7.09 13.60
C THR A 265 -1.96 -5.97 13.62
N PHE A 266 -2.44 -4.73 13.75
CA PHE A 266 -1.58 -3.57 13.97
C PHE A 266 -2.23 -2.61 14.99
N GLU A 267 -1.41 -1.93 15.76
CA GLU A 267 -1.80 -1.00 16.81
C GLU A 267 -1.51 0.46 16.45
N ARG A 268 -0.64 0.66 15.46
CA ARG A 268 -0.20 1.98 15.00
C ARG A 268 -0.07 2.02 13.49
N LEU A 269 -0.58 3.10 12.91
CA LEU A 269 -0.44 3.42 11.49
C LEU A 269 0.41 4.67 11.28
N TYR A 270 1.46 4.56 10.49
CA TYR A 270 2.23 5.69 10.00
C TYR A 270 1.62 6.16 8.68
N ALA A 271 0.95 7.32 8.68
CA ALA A 271 0.23 7.84 7.52
C ALA A 271 1.13 8.70 6.64
N CYS A 272 1.16 8.38 5.34
CA CYS A 272 1.89 9.11 4.32
C CYS A 272 1.07 9.28 3.03
N GLY A 273 1.61 10.03 2.08
CA GLY A 273 0.93 10.36 0.82
C GLY A 273 -0.06 11.53 0.94
N GLY A 274 -0.78 11.81 -0.14
CA GLY A 274 -1.66 12.98 -0.23
C GLY A 274 -2.79 13.02 0.80
N GLY A 275 -3.37 11.87 1.14
CA GLY A 275 -4.43 11.76 2.15
C GLY A 275 -3.96 12.12 3.56
N ALA A 276 -2.68 11.89 3.86
CA ALA A 276 -2.10 12.23 5.16
C ALA A 276 -2.03 13.75 5.44
N ARG A 277 -2.24 14.61 4.44
CA ARG A 277 -2.34 16.06 4.63
C ARG A 277 -3.65 16.49 5.32
N SER A 278 -4.70 15.67 5.25
CA SER A 278 -6.00 15.96 5.87
C SER A 278 -6.06 15.54 7.34
N ASN A 279 -6.03 16.51 8.27
CA ASN A 279 -6.23 16.23 9.70
C ASN A 279 -7.59 15.60 9.98
N VAL A 280 -8.61 15.99 9.20
CA VAL A 280 -9.97 15.47 9.33
C VAL A 280 -9.98 13.97 8.98
N TRP A 281 -9.38 13.60 7.86
CA TRP A 281 -9.36 12.20 7.44
C TRP A 281 -8.52 11.33 8.37
N LEU A 282 -7.35 11.82 8.84
CA LEU A 282 -6.54 11.08 9.80
C LEU A 282 -7.27 10.83 11.14
N GLN A 283 -8.08 11.79 11.61
CA GLN A 283 -8.92 11.58 12.80
C GLN A 283 -10.03 10.56 12.53
N ILE A 284 -10.72 10.65 11.38
CA ILE A 284 -11.72 9.65 10.95
C ILE A 284 -11.10 8.25 10.92
N LYS A 285 -9.90 8.12 10.35
CA LYS A 285 -9.17 6.84 10.34
C LYS A 285 -8.86 6.33 11.74
N ALA A 286 -8.36 7.19 12.63
CA ALA A 286 -8.09 6.80 14.01
C ALA A 286 -9.36 6.28 14.70
N ASP A 287 -10.48 7.02 14.55
CA ASP A 287 -11.76 6.70 15.19
C ASP A 287 -12.37 5.39 14.65
N ILE A 288 -12.29 5.14 13.35
CA ILE A 288 -12.88 3.96 12.70
C ILE A 288 -11.98 2.72 12.87
N LEU A 289 -10.67 2.85 12.63
CA LEU A 289 -9.74 1.72 12.71
C LEU A 289 -9.34 1.36 14.15
N GLY A 290 -9.68 2.22 15.12
CA GLY A 290 -9.44 1.97 16.55
C GLY A 290 -7.96 1.96 16.95
N CYS A 291 -7.07 2.58 16.16
CA CYS A 291 -5.63 2.59 16.39
C CYS A 291 -5.04 4.00 16.30
N GLU A 292 -3.84 4.18 16.88
CA GLU A 292 -3.10 5.44 16.76
C GLU A 292 -2.64 5.68 15.32
N ILE A 293 -2.92 6.87 14.77
CA ILE A 293 -2.41 7.31 13.48
C ILE A 293 -1.33 8.37 13.70
N VAL A 294 -0.15 8.14 13.14
CA VAL A 294 1.00 9.07 13.23
C VAL A 294 1.30 9.61 11.84
N ARG A 295 1.19 10.92 11.66
CA ARG A 295 1.59 11.53 10.39
C ARG A 295 3.10 11.45 10.20
N VAL A 296 3.55 10.97 9.05
CA VAL A 296 4.95 11.08 8.63
C VAL A 296 5.16 12.43 7.95
N GLU A 297 6.21 13.17 8.34
CA GLU A 297 6.49 14.49 7.73
C GLU A 297 7.18 14.38 6.37
N THR A 298 7.83 13.25 6.08
CA THR A 298 8.47 13.01 4.79
C THR A 298 7.41 12.72 3.73
N GLU A 299 7.36 13.54 2.68
CA GLU A 299 6.40 13.36 1.58
C GLU A 299 6.73 12.12 0.74
N GLU A 300 8.01 11.89 0.44
CA GLU A 300 8.51 10.81 -0.41
C GLU A 300 9.14 9.69 0.44
N THR A 301 8.31 8.99 1.19
CA THR A 301 8.75 7.92 2.10
C THR A 301 9.44 6.76 1.36
N GLY A 302 9.05 6.45 0.13
CA GLY A 302 9.74 5.45 -0.71
C GLY A 302 11.18 5.85 -1.05
N ALA A 303 11.41 7.13 -1.38
CA ALA A 303 12.75 7.67 -1.62
C ALA A 303 13.58 7.67 -0.33
N MET A 304 12.98 8.02 0.80
CA MET A 304 13.61 7.96 2.12
C MET A 304 14.05 6.53 2.46
N GLY A 305 13.17 5.54 2.28
CA GLY A 305 13.50 4.13 2.53
C GLY A 305 14.63 3.62 1.63
N SER A 306 14.63 4.02 0.36
CA SER A 306 15.72 3.70 -0.57
C SER A 306 17.05 4.34 -0.14
N ALA A 307 17.03 5.59 0.32
CA ALA A 307 18.21 6.28 0.84
C ALA A 307 18.73 5.60 2.13
N ILE A 308 17.82 5.17 3.02
CA ILE A 308 18.17 4.43 4.23
C ILE A 308 18.90 3.12 3.86
N LEU A 309 18.40 2.35 2.87
CA LEU A 309 19.05 1.13 2.41
C LEU A 309 20.43 1.41 1.83
N GLY A 310 20.56 2.46 1.01
CA GLY A 310 21.86 2.87 0.46
C GLY A 310 22.87 3.25 1.55
N PHE A 311 22.43 4.01 2.56
CA PHE A 311 23.29 4.41 3.69
C PHE A 311 23.67 3.21 4.56
N ALA A 312 22.72 2.28 4.81
CA ALA A 312 22.96 1.03 5.53
C ALA A 312 24.02 0.17 4.84
N ALA A 313 23.93 0.03 3.52
CA ALA A 313 24.91 -0.73 2.73
C ALA A 313 26.35 -0.20 2.84
N VAL A 314 26.51 1.11 2.95
CA VAL A 314 27.83 1.74 3.04
C VAL A 314 28.39 1.71 4.47
N THR A 315 27.53 1.92 5.47
CA THR A 315 27.95 2.02 6.88
C THR A 315 27.98 0.68 7.60
N GLY A 316 27.27 -0.33 7.11
CA GLY A 316 27.06 -1.60 7.79
C GLY A 316 26.09 -1.52 8.98
N GLU A 317 25.41 -0.37 9.17
CA GLU A 317 24.39 -0.22 10.20
C GLU A 317 23.04 -0.86 9.77
N SER A 318 22.25 -1.27 10.75
CA SER A 318 20.89 -1.78 10.50
C SER A 318 20.00 -0.71 9.85
N PRO A 319 19.29 -1.01 8.73
CA PRO A 319 18.33 -0.09 8.13
C PRO A 319 17.27 0.42 9.11
N LEU A 320 16.80 -0.43 10.03
CA LEU A 320 15.79 -0.06 11.04
C LEU A 320 16.36 0.97 12.04
N LYS A 321 17.62 0.82 12.45
CA LYS A 321 18.28 1.79 13.31
C LYS A 321 18.45 3.13 12.60
N ILE A 322 18.84 3.12 11.34
CA ILE A 322 18.97 4.34 10.53
C ILE A 322 17.60 5.01 10.38
N ALA A 323 16.54 4.24 10.07
CA ALA A 323 15.18 4.77 9.96
C ALA A 323 14.74 5.51 11.23
N SER A 324 15.02 4.95 12.41
CA SER A 324 14.67 5.58 13.69
C SER A 324 15.34 6.94 13.93
N HIS A 325 16.45 7.24 13.26
CA HIS A 325 17.14 8.52 13.35
C HIS A 325 16.69 9.55 12.30
N PHE A 326 16.31 9.10 11.11
CA PHE A 326 16.03 9.99 9.98
C PHE A 326 14.54 10.28 9.79
N VAL A 327 13.64 9.33 10.11
CA VAL A 327 12.21 9.53 9.95
C VAL A 327 11.71 10.55 10.97
N ARG A 328 10.93 11.52 10.50
CA ARG A 328 10.31 12.57 11.33
C ARG A 328 8.81 12.38 11.37
N TYR A 329 8.26 12.55 12.55
CA TYR A 329 6.83 12.39 12.82
C TYR A 329 6.21 13.73 13.19
N GLY A 330 5.05 13.99 12.66
CA GLY A 330 4.23 15.15 12.95
C GLY A 330 3.15 14.85 13.95
N LYS A 331 1.92 15.29 13.66
CA LYS A 331 0.79 15.15 14.56
C LYS A 331 0.35 13.69 14.74
N HIS A 332 -0.02 13.35 15.96
CA HIS A 332 -0.63 12.09 16.36
C HIS A 332 -2.15 12.25 16.46
N PHE A 333 -2.88 11.24 16.04
CA PHE A 333 -4.32 11.15 16.11
C PHE A 333 -4.68 9.88 16.87
N VAL A 334 -5.37 10.05 18.00
CA VAL A 334 -5.82 8.93 18.82
C VAL A 334 -7.34 8.76 18.66
N PRO A 335 -7.85 7.52 18.77
CA PRO A 335 -9.27 7.25 18.68
C PRO A 335 -10.09 8.05 19.70
N ASN A 336 -11.18 8.68 19.25
CA ASN A 336 -12.15 9.32 20.12
C ASN A 336 -13.24 8.32 20.52
N SER A 337 -13.27 7.95 21.79
CA SER A 337 -14.23 6.95 22.31
C SER A 337 -15.69 7.29 22.07
N ALA A 338 -16.06 8.57 22.03
CA ALA A 338 -17.43 9.00 21.73
C ALA A 338 -17.82 8.68 20.27
N ASN A 339 -16.90 8.82 19.33
CA ASN A 339 -17.13 8.50 17.92
C ASN A 339 -17.07 6.99 17.66
N GLN A 340 -16.23 6.24 18.36
CA GLN A 340 -16.08 4.79 18.17
C GLN A 340 -17.42 4.06 18.29
N ALA A 341 -18.21 4.32 19.33
CA ALA A 341 -19.51 3.67 19.52
C ALA A 341 -20.52 3.99 18.39
N ILE A 342 -20.37 5.14 17.73
CA ILE A 342 -21.19 5.50 16.56
C ILE A 342 -20.68 4.74 15.35
N TYR A 343 -19.37 4.75 15.12
CA TYR A 343 -18.75 4.09 13.97
C TYR A 343 -18.87 2.57 14.00
N GLU A 344 -18.85 1.91 15.15
CA GLU A 344 -19.12 0.48 15.28
C GLU A 344 -20.50 0.11 14.72
N ARG A 345 -21.54 0.89 15.06
CA ARG A 345 -22.90 0.68 14.53
C ARG A 345 -22.98 0.96 13.04
N GLN A 346 -22.33 2.03 12.57
CA GLN A 346 -22.31 2.39 11.16
C GLN A 346 -21.53 1.37 10.33
N TYR A 347 -20.43 0.85 10.86
CA TYR A 347 -19.64 -0.19 10.21
C TYR A 347 -20.44 -1.49 10.06
N ALA A 348 -21.20 -1.90 11.08
CA ALA A 348 -22.09 -3.05 10.94
C ALA A 348 -23.13 -2.84 9.82
N GLN A 349 -23.72 -1.62 9.72
CA GLN A 349 -24.62 -1.28 8.62
C GLN A 349 -23.89 -1.23 7.25
N TYR A 350 -22.66 -0.72 7.21
CA TYR A 350 -21.82 -0.71 6.04
C TYR A 350 -21.57 -2.13 5.51
N CYS A 351 -21.19 -3.06 6.38
CA CYS A 351 -20.97 -4.46 6.02
C CYS A 351 -22.23 -5.12 5.42
N LEU A 352 -23.40 -4.90 6.04
CA LEU A 352 -24.69 -5.41 5.51
C LEU A 352 -25.00 -4.83 4.14
N LEU A 353 -24.84 -3.51 3.97
CA LEU A 353 -25.08 -2.84 2.70
C LEU A 353 -24.11 -3.29 1.62
N ARG A 354 -22.82 -3.39 1.96
CA ARG A 354 -21.75 -3.90 1.10
C ARG A 354 -22.07 -5.31 0.60
N ASP A 355 -22.42 -6.21 1.49
CA ASP A 355 -22.73 -7.59 1.21
C ASP A 355 -23.97 -7.72 0.32
N PHE A 356 -25.04 -7.00 0.65
CA PHE A 356 -26.26 -6.99 -0.15
C PHE A 356 -25.97 -6.49 -1.57
N TYR A 357 -25.27 -5.36 -1.69
CA TYR A 357 -25.03 -4.71 -2.96
C TYR A 357 -24.11 -5.56 -3.86
N THR A 358 -23.01 -6.07 -3.32
CA THR A 358 -22.09 -6.93 -4.11
C THR A 358 -22.68 -8.28 -4.49
N LYS A 359 -23.60 -8.83 -3.69
CA LYS A 359 -24.32 -10.07 -4.03
C LYS A 359 -25.40 -9.83 -5.09
N SER A 360 -26.13 -8.71 -5.03
CA SER A 360 -27.20 -8.38 -5.99
C SER A 360 -26.65 -8.12 -7.40
N GLU A 361 -25.50 -7.48 -7.53
CA GLU A 361 -24.86 -7.26 -8.85
C GLU A 361 -24.40 -8.57 -9.52
N ARG A 362 -24.07 -9.62 -8.75
CA ARG A 362 -23.77 -10.95 -9.33
C ARG A 362 -24.96 -11.56 -10.07
N TYR A 363 -26.18 -11.14 -9.78
CA TYR A 363 -27.40 -11.62 -10.46
C TYR A 363 -27.82 -10.73 -11.65
N ALA A 364 -27.41 -9.45 -11.67
CA ALA A 364 -27.75 -8.54 -12.76
C ALA A 364 -26.93 -8.78 -14.04
N ASN A 365 -25.78 -9.45 -13.94
CA ASN A 365 -24.85 -9.73 -15.04
C ASN A 365 -24.92 -11.19 -15.55
N LYS A 366 -25.99 -11.93 -15.20
CA LYS A 366 -26.35 -13.23 -15.79
C LYS A 366 -27.54 -13.08 -16.71
#